data_957b4ef2e5f49aeab400693bc13c42a4
#
_entry.id   957b4ef2e5f49aeab400693bc13c42a4
#
_cell.length_a   1.000
_cell.length_b   1.000
_cell.length_c   1.000
_cell.angle_alpha   90.00
_cell.angle_beta   90.00
_cell.angle_gamma   90.00
#
_symmetry.space_group_name_H-M   'P 1'
#
loop_
_entity.id
_entity.type
_entity.pdbx_description
1 polymer ?
#
loop_
_entity_poly.entity_id
_entity_poly.type
_entity_poly.pdbx_seq_one_letter_code
_entity_poly.pdbx_strand_id
1 'polypeptide(L)'
;IYLYRNDENRFEIYDLNEDDQMPYVIMNSMSVAEFRGSSQSNVLWTTLDCIKAWNRTRSEFGPIPFRYAFKRIWEGGHGDQSQHYAGVAFDCGQVLSQEERNRLHTIATRLDVWSYVEPLYLTPTWVHFDKRYGQSACSAGYPLLRKGDRGIYVLIMQDALNALGYNTRFLDGDFGE
;
A
#
# COMPACT_ATOMS: atom_id res chain seq x y z
N ILE A 1 -4.47 12.31 3.42
CA ILE A 1 -4.36 10.84 3.43
C ILE A 1 -5.75 10.26 3.61
N TYR A 2 -6.16 9.32 2.76
CA TYR A 2 -7.34 8.49 2.94
C TYR A 2 -6.91 7.16 3.54
N LEU A 3 -7.24 6.91 4.80
CA LEU A 3 -6.92 5.67 5.50
C LEU A 3 -8.18 4.83 5.65
N TYR A 4 -8.19 3.66 5.01
CA TYR A 4 -9.31 2.75 5.13
C TYR A 4 -9.19 1.90 6.40
N ARG A 5 -10.20 2.02 7.26
CA ARG A 5 -10.38 1.22 8.47
C ARG A 5 -11.05 -0.10 8.10
N ASN A 6 -10.23 -1.15 7.90
CA ASN A 6 -10.75 -2.49 7.57
C ASN A 6 -11.70 -3.04 8.64
N ASP A 7 -11.45 -2.69 9.91
CA ASP A 7 -12.23 -3.12 11.07
C ASP A 7 -13.59 -2.39 11.21
N GLU A 8 -13.72 -1.18 10.64
CA GLU A 8 -14.94 -0.35 10.74
C GLU A 8 -15.61 -0.12 9.38
N ASN A 9 -15.05 -0.64 8.29
CA ASN A 9 -15.53 -0.48 6.92
C ASN A 9 -15.78 0.98 6.53
N ARG A 10 -14.85 1.88 6.89
CA ARG A 10 -14.94 3.31 6.60
C ARG A 10 -13.58 3.93 6.32
N PHE A 11 -13.58 5.08 5.65
CA PHE A 11 -12.39 5.91 5.52
C PHE A 11 -12.27 6.92 6.67
N GLU A 12 -11.03 7.14 7.10
CA GLU A 12 -10.61 8.32 7.84
C GLU A 12 -9.80 9.21 6.89
N ILE A 13 -10.03 10.51 6.97
CA ILE A 13 -9.36 11.49 6.10
C ILE A 13 -8.49 12.37 6.99
N TYR A 14 -7.21 12.47 6.61
CA TYR A 14 -6.22 13.27 7.32
C TYR A 14 -5.66 14.32 6.38
N ASP A 15 -5.62 15.57 6.85
CA ASP A 15 -4.92 16.68 6.21
C ASP A 15 -3.53 16.82 6.87
N LEU A 16 -2.50 16.36 6.18
CA LEU A 16 -1.13 16.23 6.71
C LEU A 16 -0.13 16.87 5.74
N ASN A 17 0.93 17.43 6.31
CA ASN A 17 2.07 17.93 5.56
C ASN A 17 3.06 16.80 5.24
N GLU A 18 4.02 17.05 4.35
CA GLU A 18 5.02 16.07 3.92
C GLU A 18 5.88 15.55 5.08
N ASP A 19 6.21 16.41 6.06
CA ASP A 19 7.03 16.07 7.23
C ASP A 19 6.24 15.37 8.35
N ASP A 20 4.91 15.35 8.26
CA ASP A 20 4.07 14.67 9.24
C ASP A 20 4.22 13.15 9.11
N GLN A 21 3.99 12.44 10.19
CA GLN A 21 3.99 10.98 10.17
C GLN A 21 2.69 10.45 9.56
N MET A 22 2.79 9.36 8.82
CA MET A 22 1.61 8.64 8.36
C MET A 22 0.73 8.21 9.56
N PRO A 23 -0.61 8.24 9.41
CA PRO A 23 -1.50 7.89 10.50
C PRO A 23 -1.19 6.48 11.06
N TYR A 24 -1.24 6.34 12.38
CA TYR A 24 -1.01 5.09 13.10
C TYR A 24 0.39 4.48 12.99
N VAL A 25 1.36 5.10 12.31
CA VAL A 25 2.74 4.61 12.38
C VAL A 25 3.33 4.82 13.78
N ILE A 26 4.22 3.91 14.17
CA ILE A 26 4.94 4.00 15.43
C ILE A 26 6.41 4.38 15.20
N MET A 27 7.07 4.90 16.25
CA MET A 27 8.50 5.20 16.25
C MET A 27 8.96 6.16 15.13
N ASN A 28 8.08 7.07 14.69
CA ASN A 28 8.33 7.98 13.57
C ASN A 28 8.93 7.24 12.36
N SER A 29 8.32 6.13 12.01
CA SER A 29 8.92 5.18 11.07
C SER A 29 8.57 5.42 9.61
N MET A 30 7.68 6.36 9.32
CA MET A 30 7.27 6.68 7.94
C MET A 30 6.56 8.03 7.89
N SER A 31 7.18 9.02 7.25
CA SER A 31 6.54 10.30 6.95
C SER A 31 5.62 10.22 5.72
N VAL A 32 4.78 11.24 5.54
CA VAL A 32 3.95 11.39 4.33
C VAL A 32 4.82 11.45 3.08
N ALA A 33 5.93 12.22 3.11
CA ALA A 33 6.87 12.33 2.00
C ALA A 33 7.50 10.98 1.64
N GLU A 34 7.92 10.18 2.64
CA GLU A 34 8.46 8.85 2.40
C GLU A 34 7.42 7.92 1.77
N PHE A 35 6.18 7.91 2.28
CA PHE A 35 5.10 7.09 1.73
C PHE A 35 4.73 7.51 0.31
N ARG A 36 4.66 8.83 0.03
CA ARG A 36 4.45 9.38 -1.30
C ARG A 36 5.53 8.95 -2.29
N GLY A 37 6.79 8.99 -1.86
CA GLY A 37 7.94 8.72 -2.72
C GLY A 37 7.95 9.60 -3.97
N SER A 38 7.98 9.00 -5.15
CA SER A 38 7.99 9.72 -6.44
C SER A 38 6.61 10.05 -7.01
N SER A 39 5.52 9.69 -6.32
CA SER A 39 4.17 10.00 -6.79
C SER A 39 3.92 11.51 -6.85
N GLN A 40 3.25 11.97 -7.90
CA GLN A 40 2.84 13.36 -8.07
C GLN A 40 1.45 13.65 -7.50
N SER A 41 0.85 12.68 -6.82
CA SER A 41 -0.50 12.82 -6.28
C SER A 41 -0.54 13.69 -5.02
N ASN A 42 -1.52 14.56 -4.95
CA ASN A 42 -1.85 15.30 -3.72
C ASN A 42 -2.75 14.48 -2.77
N VAL A 43 -3.26 13.34 -3.23
CA VAL A 43 -4.11 12.45 -2.43
C VAL A 43 -3.45 11.08 -2.38
N LEU A 44 -3.14 10.64 -1.17
CA LEU A 44 -2.56 9.33 -0.91
C LEU A 44 -3.58 8.49 -0.14
N TRP A 45 -3.48 7.17 -0.25
CA TRP A 45 -4.32 6.25 0.50
C TRP A 45 -3.58 4.99 0.92
N THR A 46 -4.06 4.40 1.99
CA THR A 46 -3.60 3.11 2.51
C THR A 46 -4.68 2.47 3.38
N THR A 47 -4.39 1.34 4.00
CA THR A 47 -5.27 0.67 4.94
C THR A 47 -4.66 0.61 6.33
N LEU A 48 -5.51 0.59 7.36
CA LEU A 48 -5.04 0.41 8.74
C LEU A 48 -4.29 -0.91 8.92
N ASP A 49 -4.74 -1.98 8.27
CA ASP A 49 -4.08 -3.29 8.36
C ASP A 49 -2.68 -3.28 7.75
N CYS A 50 -2.48 -2.51 6.67
CA CYS A 50 -1.15 -2.30 6.08
C CYS A 50 -0.22 -1.57 7.06
N ILE A 51 -0.68 -0.50 7.70
CA ILE A 51 0.10 0.23 8.71
C ILE A 51 0.41 -0.65 9.93
N LYS A 52 -0.55 -1.46 10.39
CA LYS A 52 -0.30 -2.43 11.48
C LYS A 52 0.78 -3.46 11.12
N ALA A 53 0.73 -3.98 9.88
CA ALA A 53 1.74 -4.92 9.39
C ALA A 53 3.12 -4.26 9.29
N TRP A 54 3.19 -3.03 8.77
CA TRP A 54 4.41 -2.21 8.76
C TRP A 54 4.99 -2.05 10.16
N ASN A 55 4.18 -1.58 11.10
CA ASN A 55 4.59 -1.36 12.49
C ASN A 55 5.17 -2.63 13.12
N ARG A 56 4.54 -3.77 12.90
CA ARG A 56 4.99 -5.05 13.43
C ARG A 56 6.34 -5.46 12.85
N THR A 57 6.50 -5.33 11.54
CA THR A 57 7.76 -5.65 10.85
C THR A 57 8.88 -4.71 11.29
N ARG A 58 8.57 -3.41 11.36
CA ARG A 58 9.49 -2.35 11.81
C ARG A 58 9.96 -2.55 13.25
N SER A 59 9.07 -2.97 14.15
CA SER A 59 9.41 -3.25 15.55
C SER A 59 10.39 -4.39 15.69
N GLU A 60 10.38 -5.37 14.81
CA GLU A 60 11.23 -6.54 14.88
C GLU A 60 12.54 -6.40 14.11
N PHE A 61 12.49 -5.79 12.94
CA PHE A 61 13.68 -5.61 12.11
C PHE A 61 14.55 -4.43 12.58
N GLY A 62 13.93 -3.35 13.02
CA GLY A 62 14.57 -2.04 13.21
C GLY A 62 14.24 -1.09 12.05
N PRO A 63 15.05 -0.04 11.80
CA PRO A 63 14.85 0.87 10.67
C PRO A 63 14.82 0.14 9.32
N ILE A 64 13.72 0.34 8.56
CA ILE A 64 13.55 -0.28 7.24
C ILE A 64 13.59 0.83 6.19
N PRO A 65 14.68 0.95 5.41
CA PRO A 65 14.67 1.83 4.26
C PRO A 65 13.78 1.25 3.17
N PHE A 66 12.89 2.05 2.61
CA PHE A 66 12.07 1.66 1.49
C PHE A 66 12.08 2.74 0.40
N ARG A 67 11.79 2.37 -0.83
CA ARG A 67 11.88 3.25 -1.99
C ARG A 67 10.52 3.48 -2.64
N TYR A 68 9.65 2.48 -2.59
CA TYR A 68 8.33 2.56 -3.18
C TYR A 68 7.30 2.03 -2.20
N ALA A 69 6.25 2.82 -1.97
CA ALA A 69 5.08 2.42 -1.21
C ALA A 69 3.80 2.74 -1.99
N PHE A 70 3.70 3.94 -2.58
CA PHE A 70 2.48 4.44 -3.18
C PHE A 70 2.71 4.95 -4.61
N LYS A 71 1.70 4.71 -5.48
CA LYS A 71 1.54 5.36 -6.77
C LYS A 71 0.07 5.41 -7.18
N ARG A 72 -0.29 6.42 -7.96
CA ARG A 72 -1.61 6.44 -8.61
C ARG A 72 -1.56 5.59 -9.88
N ILE A 73 -2.68 4.94 -10.22
CA ILE A 73 -2.74 4.05 -11.38
C ILE A 73 -2.43 4.77 -12.71
N TRP A 74 -2.80 6.02 -12.83
CA TRP A 74 -2.51 6.84 -14.01
C TRP A 74 -1.04 7.25 -14.17
N GLU A 75 -0.24 7.15 -13.11
CA GLU A 75 1.20 7.40 -13.17
C GLU A 75 1.96 6.22 -13.78
N GLY A 76 1.39 5.03 -13.76
CA GLY A 76 1.99 3.82 -14.30
C GLY A 76 3.27 3.38 -13.59
N GLY A 77 4.05 2.56 -14.28
CA GLY A 77 5.38 2.10 -13.81
C GLY A 77 5.36 0.82 -12.97
N HIS A 78 4.18 0.26 -12.70
CA HIS A 78 3.96 -1.05 -12.09
C HIS A 78 3.00 -1.87 -12.97
N GLY A 79 2.84 -3.16 -12.67
CA GLY A 79 1.86 -4.03 -13.33
C GLY A 79 0.41 -3.55 -13.10
N ASP A 80 -0.50 -3.97 -13.97
CA ASP A 80 -1.89 -3.44 -14.05
C ASP A 80 -2.69 -3.53 -12.74
N GLN A 81 -2.39 -4.52 -11.90
CA GLN A 81 -3.05 -4.70 -10.59
C GLN A 81 -2.03 -4.66 -9.44
N SER A 82 -1.05 -3.77 -9.55
CA SER A 82 -0.04 -3.61 -8.51
C SER A 82 -0.64 -3.12 -7.20
N GLN A 83 -0.22 -3.73 -6.10
CA GLN A 83 -0.62 -3.34 -4.75
C GLN A 83 -0.03 -1.99 -4.31
N HIS A 84 0.95 -1.45 -5.04
CA HIS A 84 1.40 -0.07 -4.88
C HIS A 84 0.32 0.95 -5.25
N TYR A 85 -0.54 0.65 -6.24
CA TYR A 85 -1.70 1.50 -6.55
C TYR A 85 -2.78 1.46 -5.46
N ALA A 86 -2.80 0.39 -4.67
CA ALA A 86 -3.65 0.29 -3.49
C ALA A 86 -3.05 0.96 -2.25
N GLY A 87 -1.77 1.36 -2.30
CA GLY A 87 -1.06 1.89 -1.15
C GLY A 87 -0.86 0.86 -0.04
N VAL A 88 -0.80 -0.43 -0.39
CA VAL A 88 -0.66 -1.51 0.59
C VAL A 88 0.57 -2.39 0.34
N ALA A 89 1.52 -1.91 -0.44
CA ALA A 89 2.75 -2.61 -0.77
C ALA A 89 3.99 -1.76 -0.47
N PHE A 90 5.10 -2.41 -0.19
CA PHE A 90 6.39 -1.77 0.02
C PHE A 90 7.49 -2.52 -0.72
N ASP A 91 8.36 -1.76 -1.40
CA ASP A 91 9.66 -2.23 -1.90
C ASP A 91 10.75 -1.67 -0.99
N CYS A 92 11.37 -2.55 -0.21
CA CYS A 92 12.26 -2.20 0.89
C CYS A 92 13.68 -2.71 0.68
N GLY A 93 14.63 -2.09 1.36
CA GLY A 93 15.97 -2.63 1.53
C GLY A 93 16.89 -2.53 0.32
N GLN A 94 16.62 -1.63 -0.63
CA GLN A 94 17.50 -1.44 -1.80
C GLN A 94 18.94 -1.02 -1.43
N VAL A 95 19.11 -0.39 -0.27
CA VAL A 95 20.41 0.06 0.26
C VAL A 95 20.99 -0.90 1.32
N LEU A 96 20.24 -1.94 1.68
CA LEU A 96 20.70 -2.96 2.63
C LEU A 96 21.64 -3.96 1.96
N SER A 97 22.50 -4.59 2.76
CA SER A 97 23.28 -5.75 2.34
C SER A 97 22.37 -6.93 1.99
N GLN A 98 22.89 -7.93 1.28
CA GLN A 98 22.14 -9.14 0.96
C GLN A 98 21.72 -9.89 2.24
N GLU A 99 22.59 -9.92 3.26
CA GLU A 99 22.29 -10.55 4.54
C GLU A 99 21.14 -9.85 5.26
N GLU A 100 21.14 -8.53 5.29
CA GLU A 100 20.04 -7.75 5.89
C GLU A 100 18.74 -7.91 5.12
N ARG A 101 18.75 -7.97 3.77
CA ARG A 101 17.57 -8.29 2.97
C ARG A 101 17.02 -9.68 3.27
N ASN A 102 17.92 -10.68 3.37
CA ASN A 102 17.52 -12.02 3.76
C ASN A 102 16.85 -12.05 5.15
N ARG A 103 17.43 -11.29 6.10
CA ARG A 103 16.86 -11.15 7.46
C ARG A 103 15.49 -10.46 7.42
N LEU A 104 15.35 -9.36 6.66
CA LEU A 104 14.07 -8.65 6.52
C LEU A 104 13.00 -9.55 5.90
N HIS A 105 13.33 -10.27 4.83
CA HIS A 105 12.43 -11.22 4.18
C HIS A 105 12.00 -12.33 5.15
N THR A 106 12.96 -12.91 5.89
CA THR A 106 12.67 -13.95 6.89
C THR A 106 11.74 -13.44 7.98
N ILE A 107 11.96 -12.23 8.48
CA ILE A 107 11.09 -11.60 9.50
C ILE A 107 9.70 -11.37 8.92
N ALA A 108 9.58 -10.74 7.74
CA ALA A 108 8.30 -10.47 7.11
C ALA A 108 7.48 -11.74 6.88
N THR A 109 8.14 -12.83 6.42
CA THR A 109 7.50 -14.13 6.20
C THR A 109 7.06 -14.78 7.53
N ARG A 110 7.94 -14.78 8.55
CA ARG A 110 7.68 -15.43 9.84
C ARG A 110 6.59 -14.74 10.65
N LEU A 111 6.49 -13.43 10.55
CA LEU A 111 5.49 -12.66 11.30
C LEU A 111 4.05 -12.94 10.86
N ASP A 112 3.85 -13.45 9.65
CA ASP A 112 2.54 -13.78 9.08
C ASP A 112 1.52 -12.62 9.14
N VAL A 113 2.04 -11.38 9.05
CA VAL A 113 1.21 -10.16 9.05
C VAL A 113 0.96 -9.63 7.65
N TRP A 114 1.78 -10.01 6.68
CA TRP A 114 1.63 -9.66 5.28
C TRP A 114 0.82 -10.73 4.54
N SER A 115 0.02 -10.31 3.59
CA SER A 115 -0.74 -11.22 2.73
C SER A 115 0.14 -11.89 1.68
N TYR A 116 1.20 -11.21 1.27
CA TYR A 116 2.21 -11.69 0.34
C TYR A 116 3.58 -11.14 0.70
N VAL A 117 4.58 -12.00 0.66
CA VAL A 117 6.01 -11.65 0.71
C VAL A 117 6.65 -12.28 -0.52
N GLU A 118 7.21 -11.47 -1.39
CA GLU A 118 7.74 -11.95 -2.66
C GLU A 118 9.03 -12.73 -2.45
N PRO A 119 9.16 -13.92 -3.08
CA PRO A 119 10.41 -14.70 -2.98
C PRO A 119 11.62 -13.91 -3.47
N LEU A 120 12.72 -13.93 -2.71
CA LEU A 120 13.92 -13.13 -3.00
C LEU A 120 14.57 -13.41 -4.36
N TYR A 121 14.33 -14.56 -4.97
CA TYR A 121 14.85 -14.85 -6.31
C TYR A 121 14.16 -14.04 -7.41
N LEU A 122 12.95 -13.50 -7.15
CA LEU A 122 12.23 -12.59 -8.04
C LEU A 122 12.66 -11.14 -7.83
N THR A 123 13.05 -10.79 -6.59
CA THR A 123 13.46 -9.44 -6.19
C THR A 123 14.84 -9.45 -5.50
N PRO A 124 15.93 -9.81 -6.21
CA PRO A 124 17.23 -10.06 -5.57
C PRO A 124 17.87 -8.80 -4.95
N THR A 125 17.42 -7.61 -5.33
CA THR A 125 17.99 -6.33 -4.86
C THR A 125 17.08 -5.54 -3.92
N TRP A 126 15.88 -6.05 -3.63
CA TRP A 126 14.95 -5.49 -2.64
C TRP A 126 14.08 -6.59 -2.03
N VAL A 127 13.25 -6.25 -1.07
CA VAL A 127 12.24 -7.12 -0.47
C VAL A 127 10.89 -6.49 -0.73
N HIS A 128 10.01 -7.20 -1.44
CA HIS A 128 8.62 -6.80 -1.65
C HIS A 128 7.70 -7.53 -0.68
N PHE A 129 6.81 -6.80 -0.04
CA PHE A 129 5.70 -7.36 0.71
C PHE A 129 4.47 -6.47 0.61
N ASP A 130 3.29 -7.09 0.67
CA ASP A 130 2.04 -6.37 0.60
C ASP A 130 0.93 -6.95 1.50
N LYS A 131 -0.02 -6.09 1.83
CA LYS A 131 -1.20 -6.40 2.64
C LYS A 131 -2.47 -6.37 1.78
N ARG A 132 -2.45 -7.05 0.63
CA ARG A 132 -3.65 -7.26 -0.19
C ARG A 132 -4.74 -7.98 0.60
N TYR A 133 -6.02 -7.72 0.28
CA TYR A 133 -7.14 -8.40 0.91
C TYR A 133 -8.24 -8.71 -0.13
N GLY A 134 -9.19 -9.57 0.27
CA GLY A 134 -10.23 -10.06 -0.62
C GLY A 134 -9.74 -11.18 -1.55
N GLN A 135 -10.64 -11.79 -2.28
CA GLN A 135 -10.30 -12.79 -3.28
C GLN A 135 -9.90 -12.09 -4.58
N SER A 136 -8.81 -12.55 -5.15
CA SER A 136 -8.33 -12.05 -6.42
C SER A 136 -9.27 -12.43 -7.57
N ALA A 137 -9.64 -11.46 -8.41
CA ALA A 137 -10.35 -11.74 -9.66
C ALA A 137 -9.40 -12.26 -10.76
N CYS A 138 -8.10 -12.03 -10.58
CA CYS A 138 -7.03 -12.53 -11.46
C CYS A 138 -5.76 -12.77 -10.64
N SER A 139 -4.72 -13.32 -11.26
CA SER A 139 -3.45 -13.62 -10.61
C SER A 139 -2.71 -12.40 -10.05
N ALA A 140 -3.04 -11.19 -10.50
CA ALA A 140 -2.43 -9.95 -10.02
C ALA A 140 -2.98 -9.46 -8.67
N GLY A 141 -4.10 -9.97 -8.18
CA GLY A 141 -4.49 -9.84 -6.79
C GLY A 141 -5.57 -8.81 -6.45
N TYR A 142 -6.25 -8.19 -7.42
CA TYR A 142 -7.40 -7.33 -7.12
C TYR A 142 -8.68 -8.17 -6.99
N PRO A 143 -9.55 -7.87 -6.02
CA PRO A 143 -10.81 -8.57 -5.85
C PRO A 143 -11.81 -8.22 -6.96
N LEU A 144 -12.80 -9.10 -7.18
CA LEU A 144 -13.96 -8.77 -7.98
C LEU A 144 -14.83 -7.78 -7.19
N LEU A 145 -15.09 -6.61 -7.79
CA LEU A 145 -15.91 -5.58 -7.19
C LEU A 145 -17.37 -5.66 -7.66
N ARG A 146 -18.29 -5.38 -6.76
CA ARG A 146 -19.75 -5.32 -7.00
C ARG A 146 -20.32 -4.04 -6.42
N LYS A 147 -21.46 -3.62 -6.95
CA LYS A 147 -22.25 -2.54 -6.36
C LYS A 147 -22.51 -2.85 -4.87
N GLY A 148 -22.28 -1.87 -4.00
CA GLY A 148 -22.33 -1.98 -2.56
C GLY A 148 -20.99 -2.28 -1.89
N ASP A 149 -19.94 -2.64 -2.66
CA ASP A 149 -18.61 -2.79 -2.10
C ASP A 149 -18.02 -1.44 -1.71
N ARG A 150 -17.15 -1.47 -0.70
CA ARG A 150 -16.45 -0.28 -0.20
C ARG A 150 -14.99 -0.61 0.10
N GLY A 151 -14.13 0.38 -0.06
CA GLY A 151 -12.73 0.26 0.35
C GLY A 151 -11.73 0.67 -0.72
N ILE A 152 -10.46 0.29 -0.48
CA ILE A 152 -9.33 0.77 -1.26
C ILE A 152 -9.40 0.33 -2.73
N TYR A 153 -9.90 -0.86 -3.04
CA TYR A 153 -9.98 -1.32 -4.43
C TYR A 153 -11.10 -0.64 -5.21
N VAL A 154 -12.18 -0.23 -4.54
CA VAL A 154 -13.21 0.64 -5.16
C VAL A 154 -12.60 2.00 -5.46
N LEU A 155 -11.82 2.56 -4.54
CA LEU A 155 -11.14 3.84 -4.72
C LEU A 155 -10.16 3.81 -5.91
N ILE A 156 -9.40 2.72 -6.08
CA ILE A 156 -8.55 2.53 -7.27
C ILE A 156 -9.38 2.45 -8.55
N MET A 157 -10.50 1.75 -8.53
CA MET A 157 -11.40 1.66 -9.69
C MET A 157 -11.93 3.05 -10.07
N GLN A 158 -12.37 3.84 -9.09
CA GLN A 158 -12.81 5.22 -9.31
C GLN A 158 -11.67 6.07 -9.88
N ASP A 159 -10.45 5.93 -9.36
CA ASP A 159 -9.27 6.65 -9.85
C ASP A 159 -8.94 6.28 -11.31
N ALA A 160 -8.97 4.99 -11.63
CA ALA A 160 -8.74 4.51 -12.99
C ALA A 160 -9.79 5.02 -13.97
N LEU A 161 -11.07 4.97 -13.59
CA LEU A 161 -12.17 5.49 -14.41
C LEU A 161 -12.05 6.99 -14.65
N ASN A 162 -11.71 7.77 -13.61
CA ASN A 162 -11.48 9.21 -13.75
C ASN A 162 -10.30 9.50 -14.68
N ALA A 163 -9.22 8.74 -14.61
CA ALA A 163 -8.05 8.88 -15.49
C ALA A 163 -8.39 8.56 -16.96
N LEU A 164 -9.37 7.68 -17.20
CA LEU A 164 -9.91 7.37 -18.53
C LEU A 164 -10.96 8.39 -19.04
N GLY A 165 -11.27 9.41 -18.24
CA GLY A 165 -12.23 10.45 -18.58
C GLY A 165 -13.68 10.16 -18.18
N TYR A 166 -13.93 9.07 -17.44
CA TYR A 166 -15.24 8.82 -16.83
C TYR A 166 -15.35 9.57 -15.52
N ASN A 167 -16.41 10.33 -15.33
CA ASN A 167 -16.62 11.07 -14.09
C ASN A 167 -17.34 10.19 -13.06
N THR A 168 -16.62 9.71 -12.05
CA THR A 168 -17.19 8.95 -10.94
C THR A 168 -17.80 9.85 -9.85
N ARG A 169 -17.82 11.17 -10.03
CA ARG A 169 -18.24 12.24 -9.12
C ARG A 169 -17.35 12.38 -7.90
N PHE A 170 -17.10 11.29 -7.18
CA PHE A 170 -16.31 11.27 -5.94
C PHE A 170 -15.21 10.21 -6.01
N LEU A 171 -14.12 10.49 -5.32
CA LEU A 171 -13.06 9.53 -5.03
C LEU A 171 -13.20 9.16 -3.55
N ASP A 172 -14.19 8.34 -3.23
CA ASP A 172 -14.62 8.05 -1.86
C ASP A 172 -14.53 6.57 -1.47
N GLY A 173 -14.23 5.71 -2.46
CA GLY A 173 -14.10 4.27 -2.24
C GLY A 173 -15.43 3.58 -1.94
N ASP A 174 -16.56 4.16 -2.35
CA ASP A 174 -17.90 3.59 -2.23
C ASP A 174 -18.44 3.24 -3.63
N PHE A 175 -18.68 1.96 -3.89
CA PHE A 175 -19.29 1.51 -5.15
C PHE A 175 -20.82 1.62 -5.03
N GLY A 176 -21.30 2.85 -5.04
CA GLY A 176 -22.69 3.21 -4.95
C GLY A 176 -23.48 3.02 -6.27
N GLU A 177 -24.51 3.85 -6.44
CA GLU A 177 -25.35 3.86 -7.65
C GLU A 177 -24.74 4.63 -8.81
#